data_f4ca308166f314af73c19e6f1e7051d1
#
_entry.id   f4ca308166f314af73c19e6f1e7051d1
#
_cell.length_a   1.000
_cell.length_b   1.000
_cell.length_c   1.000
_cell.angle_alpha   90.00
_cell.angle_beta   90.00
_cell.angle_gamma   90.00
#
_symmetry.space_group_name_H-M   'P 1'
#
loop_
_entity.id
_entity.type
_entity.pdbx_description
1 polymer ?
#
loop_
_entity_poly.entity_id
_entity_poly.type
_entity_poly.pdbx_seq_one_letter_code
_entity_poly.pdbx_strand_id
1 'polypeptide(L)'
;TAFIIFSIYTTGVYLDLYGELEEPGIPINSALPSSLVEDKFLAQKSFNKEKQILFGDTHVHTTYSTDAFLWSLPILNGEGPHPISDACDFARFCANLDFWVSTDHAEALTPRKWKSIKEAIRNCNNPADENEPDLVTFLGYEWTQVGDSAQNHYGHKNVMFLDIDENKVPKRPIGAG
;
A
#
# COMPACT_ATOMS: atom_id res chain seq x y z
N THR A 1 24.83 8.89 28.11
CA THR A 1 25.55 8.27 26.94
C THR A 1 24.63 7.32 26.18
N ALA A 2 24.00 6.31 26.84
CA ALA A 2 23.12 5.33 26.18
C ALA A 2 21.95 5.99 25.42
N PHE A 3 21.30 6.97 26.03
CA PHE A 3 20.21 7.71 25.40
C PHE A 3 20.64 8.46 24.12
N ILE A 4 21.82 9.05 24.13
CA ILE A 4 22.35 9.75 22.94
C ILE A 4 22.62 8.75 21.81
N ILE A 5 23.22 7.60 22.11
CA ILE A 5 23.49 6.55 21.13
C ILE A 5 22.17 6.03 20.55
N PHE A 6 21.18 5.78 21.39
CA PHE A 6 19.85 5.34 20.95
C PHE A 6 19.19 6.38 20.06
N SER A 7 19.23 7.67 20.43
CA SER A 7 18.66 8.74 19.62
C SER A 7 19.36 8.89 18.26
N ILE A 8 20.69 8.78 18.22
CA ILE A 8 21.43 8.80 16.95
C ILE A 8 21.05 7.61 16.08
N TYR A 9 20.98 6.42 16.67
CA TYR A 9 20.59 5.22 15.95
C TYR A 9 19.17 5.33 15.39
N THR A 10 18.19 5.69 16.20
CA THR A 10 16.80 5.83 15.77
C THR A 10 16.62 6.94 14.72
N THR A 11 17.35 8.04 14.86
CA THR A 11 17.36 9.09 13.84
C THR A 11 17.96 8.57 12.53
N GLY A 12 19.04 7.81 12.60
CA GLY A 12 19.63 7.20 11.42
C GLY A 12 18.72 6.18 10.73
N VAL A 13 17.99 5.37 11.50
CA VAL A 13 16.96 4.47 10.96
C VAL A 13 15.86 5.28 10.27
N TYR A 14 15.34 6.32 10.92
CA TYR A 14 14.29 7.18 10.35
C TYR A 14 14.72 7.90 9.06
N LEU A 15 15.99 8.25 8.95
CA LEU A 15 16.57 8.91 7.77
C LEU A 15 17.07 7.92 6.71
N ASP A 16 16.82 6.63 6.89
CA ASP A 16 17.28 5.55 6.00
C ASP A 16 18.80 5.58 5.74
N LEU A 17 19.59 5.85 6.79
CA LEU A 17 21.05 5.92 6.70
C LEU A 17 21.74 4.55 6.84
N TYR A 18 21.00 3.52 7.23
CA TYR A 18 21.52 2.18 7.45
C TYR A 18 20.87 1.17 6.50
N GLY A 19 21.70 0.39 5.86
CA GLY A 19 21.26 -0.62 4.90
C GLY A 19 20.80 -0.04 3.56
N GLU A 20 20.24 -0.91 2.76
CA GLU A 20 19.62 -0.55 1.47
C GLU A 20 18.10 -0.56 1.64
N LEU A 21 17.44 0.44 1.06
CA LEU A 21 15.99 0.42 0.98
C LEU A 21 15.57 -0.57 -0.08
N GLU A 22 14.62 -1.42 0.27
CA GLU A 22 14.02 -2.30 -0.70
C GLU A 22 13.38 -1.50 -1.85
N GLU A 23 13.63 -1.94 -3.08
CA GLU A 23 13.03 -1.32 -4.25
C GLU A 23 11.53 -1.66 -4.31
N PRO A 24 10.67 -0.71 -4.71
CA PRO A 24 9.23 -0.93 -4.78
C PRO A 24 8.83 -1.94 -5.87
N GLY A 25 9.78 -2.35 -6.69
CA GLY A 25 9.56 -3.16 -7.87
C GLY A 25 8.90 -2.39 -9.02
N ILE A 26 8.68 -3.07 -10.13
CA ILE A 26 7.99 -2.54 -11.30
C ILE A 26 6.82 -3.47 -11.60
N PRO A 27 5.57 -2.99 -11.55
CA PRO A 27 4.41 -3.79 -11.88
C PRO A 27 4.47 -4.32 -13.31
N ILE A 28 3.86 -5.46 -13.54
CA ILE A 28 3.75 -6.06 -14.86
C ILE A 28 2.93 -5.15 -15.78
N ASN A 29 3.58 -4.65 -16.83
CA ASN A 29 2.95 -3.78 -17.83
C ASN A 29 2.42 -4.61 -19.01
N SER A 30 1.43 -5.45 -18.76
CA SER A 30 0.71 -6.19 -19.79
C SER A 30 -0.79 -6.09 -19.56
N ALA A 31 -1.56 -6.23 -20.64
CA ALA A 31 -3.02 -6.30 -20.53
C ALA A 31 -3.44 -7.54 -19.72
N LEU A 32 -4.59 -7.44 -19.06
CA LEU A 32 -5.20 -8.59 -18.40
C LEU A 32 -5.50 -9.71 -19.43
N PRO A 33 -5.34 -10.98 -19.06
CA PRO A 33 -5.85 -12.10 -19.85
C PRO A 33 -7.35 -11.96 -20.12
N SER A 34 -7.79 -12.31 -21.33
CA SER A 34 -9.20 -12.18 -21.74
C SER A 34 -10.16 -12.89 -20.78
N SER A 35 -9.76 -13.98 -20.17
CA SER A 35 -10.56 -14.69 -19.15
C SER A 35 -10.83 -13.82 -17.92
N LEU A 36 -9.82 -13.10 -17.40
CA LEU A 36 -10.00 -12.21 -16.26
C LEU A 36 -10.86 -11.01 -16.60
N VAL A 37 -10.74 -10.47 -17.82
CA VAL A 37 -11.62 -9.38 -18.31
C VAL A 37 -13.07 -9.85 -18.37
N GLU A 38 -13.31 -11.06 -18.89
CA GLU A 38 -14.65 -11.64 -18.96
C GLU A 38 -15.25 -11.89 -17.57
N ASP A 39 -14.48 -12.46 -16.66
CA ASP A 39 -14.89 -12.72 -15.28
C ASP A 39 -15.28 -11.42 -14.58
N LYS A 40 -14.47 -10.38 -14.72
CA LYS A 40 -14.73 -9.04 -14.18
C LYS A 40 -16.02 -8.44 -14.74
N PHE A 41 -16.19 -8.49 -16.05
CA PHE A 41 -17.41 -8.01 -16.71
C PHE A 41 -18.66 -8.75 -16.23
N LEU A 42 -18.60 -10.07 -16.07
CA LEU A 42 -19.71 -10.87 -15.56
C LEU A 42 -20.05 -10.53 -14.11
N ALA A 43 -19.04 -10.33 -13.26
CA ALA A 43 -19.23 -9.96 -11.86
C ALA A 43 -19.90 -8.58 -11.72
N GLN A 44 -19.47 -7.61 -12.52
CA GLN A 44 -20.00 -6.25 -12.49
C GLN A 44 -21.43 -6.13 -13.05
N LYS A 45 -21.82 -7.03 -13.94
CA LYS A 45 -23.10 -6.96 -14.66
C LYS A 45 -24.32 -7.34 -13.82
N SER A 46 -24.16 -7.79 -12.62
CA SER A 46 -25.12 -8.73 -12.00
C SER A 46 -26.44 -8.15 -11.52
N PHE A 47 -26.67 -6.86 -11.28
CA PHE A 47 -27.89 -6.47 -10.57
C PHE A 47 -28.65 -5.21 -11.03
N ASN A 48 -28.06 -4.23 -11.67
CA ASN A 48 -28.78 -3.04 -12.12
C ASN A 48 -28.00 -2.27 -13.18
N LYS A 49 -28.65 -1.85 -14.24
CA LYS A 49 -28.02 -1.05 -15.31
C LYS A 49 -27.51 0.33 -14.85
N GLU A 50 -27.97 0.81 -13.71
CA GLU A 50 -27.62 2.13 -13.16
C GLU A 50 -26.49 2.07 -12.12
N LYS A 51 -26.11 0.89 -11.63
CA LYS A 51 -25.07 0.73 -10.60
C LYS A 51 -24.07 -0.33 -11.00
N GLN A 52 -22.82 0.00 -10.83
CA GLN A 52 -21.69 -0.92 -10.97
C GLN A 52 -21.34 -1.52 -9.60
N ILE A 53 -21.05 -2.81 -9.56
CA ILE A 53 -20.50 -3.45 -8.38
C ILE A 53 -19.01 -3.57 -8.61
N LEU A 54 -18.21 -2.97 -7.74
CA LEU A 54 -16.76 -3.01 -7.77
C LEU A 54 -16.24 -3.81 -6.58
N PHE A 55 -15.24 -4.64 -6.84
CA PHE A 55 -14.56 -5.44 -5.85
C PHE A 55 -13.17 -4.88 -5.57
N GLY A 56 -12.84 -4.67 -4.32
CA GLY A 56 -11.54 -4.09 -3.97
C GLY A 56 -11.12 -4.40 -2.56
N ASP A 57 -9.84 -4.13 -2.29
CA ASP A 57 -9.26 -4.24 -0.97
C ASP A 57 -8.80 -2.86 -0.49
N THR A 58 -9.25 -2.47 0.70
CA THR A 58 -8.93 -1.19 1.33
C THR A 58 -7.93 -1.32 2.46
N HIS A 59 -7.34 -2.50 2.66
CA HIS A 59 -6.41 -2.74 3.76
C HIS A 59 -5.27 -3.68 3.31
N VAL A 60 -4.26 -3.13 2.66
CA VAL A 60 -3.13 -3.90 2.12
C VAL A 60 -1.82 -3.38 2.68
N HIS A 61 -1.05 -4.28 3.30
CA HIS A 61 0.29 -4.02 3.81
C HIS A 61 1.33 -4.64 2.88
N THR A 62 2.46 -3.98 2.77
CA THR A 62 3.63 -4.44 2.02
C THR A 62 4.83 -4.60 2.96
N THR A 63 6.00 -4.91 2.42
CA THR A 63 7.25 -4.96 3.20
C THR A 63 7.62 -3.63 3.86
N TYR A 64 6.94 -2.54 3.53
CA TYR A 64 7.13 -1.25 4.20
C TYR A 64 6.45 -1.17 5.55
N SER A 65 5.48 -2.02 5.84
CA SER A 65 4.92 -2.21 7.18
C SER A 65 5.76 -3.18 7.99
N THR A 66 6.10 -2.81 9.22
CA THR A 66 6.95 -3.63 10.09
C THR A 66 6.33 -4.99 10.39
N ASP A 67 5.03 -5.04 10.62
CA ASP A 67 4.29 -6.26 10.90
C ASP A 67 4.22 -7.18 9.68
N ALA A 68 3.83 -6.69 8.51
CA ALA A 68 3.84 -7.48 7.29
C ALA A 68 5.25 -8.00 6.96
N PHE A 69 6.27 -7.17 7.11
CA PHE A 69 7.67 -7.60 6.96
C PHE A 69 8.02 -8.74 7.93
N LEU A 70 7.71 -8.59 9.23
CA LEU A 70 8.05 -9.61 10.24
C LEU A 70 7.32 -10.93 9.96
N TRP A 71 6.03 -10.90 9.65
CA TRP A 71 5.26 -12.11 9.36
C TRP A 71 5.65 -12.78 8.05
N SER A 72 6.21 -12.04 7.10
CA SER A 72 6.70 -12.59 5.83
C SER A 72 8.04 -13.31 5.94
N LEU A 73 8.76 -13.20 7.06
CA LEU A 73 10.06 -13.83 7.22
C LEU A 73 9.95 -15.36 7.21
N PRO A 74 10.87 -16.07 6.53
CA PRO A 74 10.86 -17.53 6.48
C PRO A 74 10.97 -18.22 7.86
N ILE A 75 11.59 -17.56 8.83
CA ILE A 75 11.67 -18.06 10.21
C ILE A 75 10.28 -18.16 10.88
N LEU A 76 9.30 -17.42 10.38
CA LEU A 76 7.91 -17.46 10.82
C LEU A 76 6.99 -18.19 9.82
N ASN A 77 7.58 -19.00 8.92
CA ASN A 77 6.92 -19.69 7.83
C ASN A 77 6.28 -18.74 6.78
N GLY A 78 6.76 -17.50 6.68
CA GLY A 78 6.35 -16.56 5.64
C GLY A 78 7.02 -16.88 4.30
N GLU A 79 6.44 -16.37 3.23
CA GLU A 79 6.89 -16.61 1.85
C GLU A 79 8.00 -15.65 1.40
N GLY A 80 8.34 -14.70 2.23
CA GLY A 80 9.31 -13.65 1.96
C GLY A 80 8.66 -12.27 1.83
N PRO A 81 9.48 -11.21 1.74
CA PRO A 81 8.97 -9.85 1.59
C PRO A 81 8.33 -9.65 0.21
N HIS A 82 7.23 -8.89 0.18
CA HIS A 82 6.49 -8.54 -1.03
C HIS A 82 6.41 -7.02 -1.18
N PRO A 83 7.12 -6.44 -2.16
CA PRO A 83 7.08 -5.02 -2.45
C PRO A 83 5.72 -4.59 -3.03
N ILE A 84 5.53 -3.29 -3.17
CA ILE A 84 4.27 -2.73 -3.67
C ILE A 84 3.91 -3.23 -5.08
N SER A 85 4.91 -3.45 -5.94
CA SER A 85 4.66 -4.03 -7.27
C SER A 85 3.98 -5.39 -7.20
N ASP A 86 4.38 -6.24 -6.26
CA ASP A 86 3.80 -7.57 -6.08
C ASP A 86 2.35 -7.47 -5.62
N ALA A 87 2.03 -6.54 -4.71
CA ALA A 87 0.66 -6.27 -4.30
C ALA A 87 -0.21 -5.78 -5.48
N CYS A 88 0.36 -4.93 -6.34
CA CYS A 88 -0.28 -4.46 -7.56
C CYS A 88 -0.57 -5.62 -8.52
N ASP A 89 0.43 -6.45 -8.79
CA ASP A 89 0.30 -7.58 -9.70
C ASP A 89 -0.64 -8.66 -9.15
N PHE A 90 -0.60 -8.90 -7.84
CA PHE A 90 -1.55 -9.80 -7.19
C PHE A 90 -2.99 -9.29 -7.31
N ALA A 91 -3.22 -8.01 -7.06
CA ALA A 91 -4.54 -7.39 -7.20
C ALA A 91 -5.09 -7.53 -8.63
N ARG A 92 -4.23 -7.34 -9.65
CA ARG A 92 -4.61 -7.42 -11.06
C ARG A 92 -4.79 -8.85 -11.56
N PHE A 93 -3.79 -9.70 -11.38
CA PHE A 93 -3.67 -10.99 -12.07
C PHE A 93 -4.13 -12.18 -11.24
N CYS A 94 -4.15 -12.06 -9.91
CA CYS A 94 -4.54 -13.15 -9.02
C CYS A 94 -5.92 -12.92 -8.40
N ALA A 95 -6.14 -11.77 -7.77
CA ALA A 95 -7.40 -11.45 -7.10
C ALA A 95 -8.42 -10.78 -8.03
N ASN A 96 -8.02 -10.33 -9.21
CA ASN A 96 -8.85 -9.66 -10.21
C ASN A 96 -9.69 -8.51 -9.64
N LEU A 97 -9.07 -7.67 -8.79
CA LEU A 97 -9.74 -6.56 -8.13
C LEU A 97 -9.98 -5.39 -9.10
N ASP A 98 -11.00 -4.60 -8.83
CA ASP A 98 -11.26 -3.33 -9.52
C ASP A 98 -10.46 -2.19 -8.90
N PHE A 99 -10.19 -2.27 -7.59
CA PHE A 99 -9.36 -1.28 -6.90
C PHE A 99 -8.68 -1.88 -5.66
N TRP A 100 -7.59 -1.24 -5.24
CA TRP A 100 -6.97 -1.51 -3.94
C TRP A 100 -6.31 -0.25 -3.37
N VAL A 101 -5.99 -0.27 -2.09
CA VAL A 101 -5.35 0.84 -1.37
C VAL A 101 -4.10 0.34 -0.67
N SER A 102 -2.96 1.00 -0.89
CA SER A 102 -1.77 0.79 -0.07
C SER A 102 -1.98 1.43 1.31
N THR A 103 -1.92 0.65 2.37
CA THR A 103 -2.19 1.09 3.74
C THR A 103 -1.12 0.65 4.72
N ASP A 104 0.14 0.70 4.33
CA ASP A 104 1.24 0.46 5.24
C ASP A 104 1.17 1.37 6.47
N HIS A 105 1.60 0.86 7.63
CA HIS A 105 1.58 1.61 8.88
C HIS A 105 2.37 2.92 8.80
N ALA A 106 1.73 4.04 9.10
CA ALA A 106 2.32 5.38 9.01
C ALA A 106 3.61 5.52 9.83
N GLU A 107 3.70 4.82 10.96
CA GLU A 107 4.85 4.82 11.86
C GLU A 107 6.10 4.18 11.24
N ALA A 108 5.90 3.24 10.31
CA ALA A 108 6.98 2.56 9.59
C ALA A 108 7.43 3.32 8.33
N LEU A 109 6.67 4.34 7.91
CA LEU A 109 6.89 5.06 6.67
C LEU A 109 7.84 6.24 6.87
N THR A 110 9.12 6.02 6.59
CA THR A 110 10.10 7.11 6.47
C THR A 110 9.78 8.01 5.28
N PRO A 111 10.33 9.23 5.21
CA PRO A 111 10.15 10.12 4.06
C PRO A 111 10.55 9.46 2.73
N ARG A 112 11.59 8.62 2.74
CA ARG A 112 12.08 7.90 1.57
C ARG A 112 11.09 6.79 1.15
N LYS A 113 10.62 5.97 2.10
CA LYS A 113 9.58 4.96 1.84
C LYS A 113 8.31 5.59 1.29
N TRP A 114 7.85 6.69 1.91
CA TRP A 114 6.65 7.39 1.45
C TRP A 114 6.77 7.91 0.02
N LYS A 115 7.95 8.44 -0.36
CA LYS A 115 8.22 8.82 -1.74
C LYS A 115 8.15 7.62 -2.67
N SER A 116 8.77 6.51 -2.28
CA SER A 116 8.78 5.26 -3.03
C SER A 116 7.36 4.69 -3.24
N ILE A 117 6.52 4.71 -2.19
CA ILE A 117 5.10 4.33 -2.28
C ILE A 117 4.37 5.17 -3.32
N LYS A 118 4.51 6.48 -3.28
CA LYS A 118 3.84 7.38 -4.24
C LYS A 118 4.24 7.08 -5.69
N GLU A 119 5.52 6.79 -5.92
CA GLU A 119 6.02 6.42 -7.24
C GLU A 119 5.46 5.05 -7.68
N ALA A 120 5.44 4.06 -6.79
CA ALA A 120 4.90 2.75 -7.08
C ALA A 120 3.39 2.77 -7.38
N ILE A 121 2.60 3.52 -6.61
CA ILE A 121 1.17 3.69 -6.84
C ILE A 121 0.89 4.34 -8.21
N ARG A 122 1.70 5.34 -8.61
CA ARG A 122 1.60 5.92 -9.95
C ARG A 122 1.90 4.89 -11.04
N ASN A 123 2.91 4.06 -10.83
CA ASN A 123 3.25 2.98 -11.76
C ASN A 123 2.14 1.92 -11.83
N CYS A 124 1.49 1.60 -10.72
CA CYS A 124 0.34 0.69 -10.69
C CYS A 124 -0.86 1.23 -11.49
N ASN A 125 -1.06 2.54 -11.49
CA ASN A 125 -2.17 3.20 -12.22
C ASN A 125 -1.83 3.49 -13.69
N ASN A 126 -0.60 3.27 -14.13
CA ASN A 126 -0.12 3.63 -15.46
C ASN A 126 -0.14 2.50 -16.52
N PRO A 127 -0.59 1.27 -16.26
CA PRO A 127 -0.62 0.27 -17.32
C PRO A 127 -1.86 0.39 -18.20
N ALA A 128 -1.59 0.41 -19.47
CA ALA A 128 -2.38 0.03 -20.61
C ALA A 128 -3.40 1.05 -21.16
N ASP A 129 -4.36 1.59 -20.43
CA ASP A 129 -5.32 2.55 -21.00
C ASP A 129 -5.79 3.56 -19.95
N GLU A 130 -5.45 4.83 -20.17
CA GLU A 130 -5.87 5.91 -19.25
C GLU A 130 -7.40 6.09 -19.21
N ASN A 131 -8.13 5.60 -20.22
CA ASN A 131 -9.57 5.77 -20.31
C ASN A 131 -10.36 4.60 -19.72
N GLU A 132 -9.75 3.40 -19.66
CA GLU A 132 -10.39 2.21 -19.10
C GLU A 132 -9.35 1.42 -18.27
N PRO A 133 -8.99 1.90 -17.08
CA PRO A 133 -8.03 1.20 -16.24
C PRO A 133 -8.61 -0.16 -15.78
N ASP A 134 -7.80 -1.20 -15.90
CA ASP A 134 -8.17 -2.52 -15.40
C ASP A 134 -8.05 -2.66 -13.87
N LEU A 135 -7.35 -1.74 -13.23
CA LEU A 135 -7.21 -1.60 -11.78
C LEU A 135 -7.05 -0.13 -11.42
N VAL A 136 -7.69 0.30 -10.36
CA VAL A 136 -7.47 1.62 -9.74
C VAL A 136 -6.78 1.44 -8.39
N THR A 137 -5.59 2.03 -8.24
CA THR A 137 -4.82 1.95 -7.00
C THR A 137 -4.84 3.29 -6.30
N PHE A 138 -5.22 3.29 -5.03
CA PHE A 138 -5.23 4.49 -4.20
C PHE A 138 -4.00 4.54 -3.29
N LEU A 139 -3.45 5.74 -3.16
CA LEU A 139 -2.46 6.05 -2.15
C LEU A 139 -3.13 6.13 -0.78
N GLY A 140 -2.52 5.52 0.22
CA GLY A 140 -3.01 5.58 1.59
C GLY A 140 -1.95 5.23 2.61
N TYR A 141 -2.36 5.20 3.85
CA TYR A 141 -1.58 4.66 4.98
C TYR A 141 -2.54 4.26 6.09
N GLU A 142 -2.11 3.34 6.92
CA GLU A 142 -2.81 3.05 8.15
C GLU A 142 -2.32 3.97 9.27
N TRP A 143 -3.25 4.74 9.81
CA TRP A 143 -3.03 5.54 11.00
C TRP A 143 -3.42 4.74 12.23
N THR A 144 -2.50 4.65 13.20
CA THR A 144 -2.70 3.88 14.42
C THR A 144 -2.62 4.80 15.62
N GLN A 145 -3.63 4.78 16.48
CA GLN A 145 -3.57 5.42 17.78
C GLN A 145 -3.98 4.44 18.87
N VAL A 146 -2.98 4.01 19.62
CA VAL A 146 -3.16 3.11 20.76
C VAL A 146 -3.05 3.94 22.04
N GLY A 147 -4.15 4.08 22.74
CA GLY A 147 -4.19 4.75 24.03
C GLY A 147 -4.09 3.77 25.19
N ASP A 148 -3.82 4.29 26.37
CA ASP A 148 -3.72 3.56 27.64
C ASP A 148 -5.08 3.27 28.29
N SER A 149 -6.16 3.77 27.70
CA SER A 149 -7.54 3.59 28.18
C SER A 149 -8.52 3.49 27.01
N ALA A 150 -9.70 2.93 27.26
CA ALA A 150 -10.75 2.81 26.25
C ALA A 150 -11.21 4.17 25.68
N GLN A 151 -11.01 5.26 26.40
CA GLN A 151 -11.42 6.61 26.00
C GLN A 151 -10.47 7.26 25.01
N ASN A 152 -9.21 6.86 24.98
CA ASN A 152 -8.17 7.40 24.09
C ASN A 152 -7.55 6.38 23.14
N HIS A 153 -8.11 5.16 23.11
CA HIS A 153 -7.69 4.10 22.17
C HIS A 153 -8.60 4.14 20.95
N TYR A 154 -8.11 4.69 19.85
CA TYR A 154 -8.86 4.79 18.59
C TYR A 154 -8.55 3.66 17.60
N GLY A 155 -7.57 2.83 17.89
CA GLY A 155 -7.16 1.69 17.05
C GLY A 155 -6.60 2.12 15.71
N HIS A 156 -6.86 1.32 14.70
CA HIS A 156 -6.34 1.48 13.34
C HIS A 156 -7.38 2.14 12.43
N LYS A 157 -6.95 3.06 11.59
CA LYS A 157 -7.79 3.76 10.62
C LYS A 157 -7.07 3.88 9.28
N ASN A 158 -7.68 3.42 8.22
CA ASN A 158 -7.13 3.60 6.89
C ASN A 158 -7.44 5.01 6.38
N VAL A 159 -6.38 5.73 6.02
CA VAL A 159 -6.45 7.03 5.36
C VAL A 159 -6.19 6.83 3.89
N MET A 160 -7.14 7.20 3.05
CA MET A 160 -7.08 7.03 1.60
C MET A 160 -7.14 8.38 0.91
N PHE A 161 -6.31 8.58 -0.10
CA PHE A 161 -6.28 9.80 -0.91
C PHE A 161 -6.96 9.54 -2.26
N LEU A 162 -7.86 10.43 -2.64
CA LEU A 162 -8.52 10.39 -3.96
C LEU A 162 -7.59 10.85 -5.09
N ASP A 163 -6.43 11.38 -4.74
CA ASP A 163 -5.48 11.94 -5.69
C ASP A 163 -4.06 11.46 -5.37
N ILE A 164 -3.21 11.43 -6.36
CA ILE A 164 -1.79 11.03 -6.23
C ILE A 164 -0.83 12.16 -6.62
N ASP A 165 -1.35 13.35 -6.95
CA ASP A 165 -0.53 14.51 -7.26
C ASP A 165 0.22 15.01 -6.03
N GLU A 166 1.51 15.35 -6.19
CA GLU A 166 2.36 15.83 -5.09
C GLU A 166 1.81 17.05 -4.35
N ASN A 167 0.99 17.86 -5.03
CA ASN A 167 0.38 19.07 -4.43
C ASN A 167 -0.89 18.77 -3.61
N LYS A 168 -1.43 17.57 -3.73
CA LYS A 168 -2.71 17.17 -3.13
C LYS A 168 -2.56 16.11 -2.05
N VAL A 169 -1.38 15.51 -1.94
CA VAL A 169 -1.06 14.51 -0.93
C VAL A 169 -0.03 15.04 0.07
N PRO A 170 -0.01 14.55 1.30
CA PRO A 170 0.93 15.04 2.29
C PRO A 170 2.36 14.66 1.93
N LYS A 171 3.32 15.50 2.37
CA LYS A 171 4.76 15.23 2.19
C LYS A 171 5.24 13.99 2.98
N ARG A 172 4.50 13.60 3.99
CA ARG A 172 4.71 12.40 4.80
C ARG A 172 3.37 11.97 5.41
N PRO A 173 3.19 10.69 5.75
CA PRO A 173 2.06 10.25 6.55
C PRO A 173 2.04 10.96 7.91
N ILE A 174 0.86 11.03 8.51
CA ILE A 174 0.70 11.51 9.88
C ILE A 174 0.77 10.27 10.77
N GLY A 175 1.89 10.08 11.45
CA GLY A 175 2.01 9.05 12.47
C GLY A 175 1.17 9.39 13.69
N ALA A 176 0.74 8.37 14.42
CA ALA A 176 0.15 8.55 15.74
C ALA A 176 1.24 8.98 16.73
N GLY A 177 0.93 9.93 17.56
CA GLY A 177 1.78 10.40 18.66
C GLY A 177 1.42 9.70 19.97
#